data_9ce5cff86083d187fec07134556ab7f9
#
_entry.id   9ce5cff86083d187fec07134556ab7f9
#
_cell.length_a   1.000
_cell.length_b   1.000
_cell.length_c   1.000
_cell.angle_alpha   90.00
_cell.angle_beta   90.00
_cell.angle_gamma   90.00
#
_symmetry.space_group_name_H-M   'P 1'
#
loop_
_entity.id
_entity.type
_entity.pdbx_description
1 polymer ?
#
loop_
_entity_poly.entity_id
_entity_poly.type
_entity_poly.pdbx_seq_one_letter_code
_entity_poly.pdbx_strand_id
1 'polypeptide(L)'
;VSAPESSDTTFSDEEDALCLQDIYSSVIDSVVSISSMTSSGTSSGTGIIMSSDGYVITNHHVITGALVISVLTNDNQEFEAALVGSDEMSDLAVLKIDARGLHAAEFGDSSKLRVGDSVVAIGDPLGVQLRGTMTNGIISAINRDLTVGDRTMTLIQTNAALNNGNSGGPLINCYGQVIGINTVKMSSYYSASATVEGLGF
;
A
#
# COMPACT_ATOMS: atom_id res chain seq x y z
N VAL A 1 49.55 12.07 15.67
CA VAL A 1 48.10 12.03 15.86
C VAL A 1 47.60 10.99 14.86
N SER A 2 47.30 9.77 15.34
CA SER A 2 46.77 8.66 14.52
C SER A 2 45.35 8.98 14.17
N ALA A 3 44.99 8.82 12.91
CA ALA A 3 43.59 8.83 12.46
C ALA A 3 42.83 7.65 13.10
N PRO A 4 41.54 7.80 13.48
CA PRO A 4 40.76 6.69 13.96
C PRO A 4 40.58 5.69 12.82
N GLU A 5 40.78 4.42 13.11
CA GLU A 5 40.46 3.31 12.21
C GLU A 5 38.96 3.36 11.87
N SER A 6 38.66 3.38 10.58
CA SER A 6 37.28 3.25 10.08
C SER A 6 36.73 1.90 10.53
N SER A 7 35.77 1.92 11.45
CA SER A 7 34.95 0.73 11.71
C SER A 7 34.20 0.38 10.43
N ASP A 8 34.59 -0.72 9.85
CA ASP A 8 33.93 -1.37 8.73
C ASP A 8 32.52 -1.77 9.19
N THR A 9 31.57 -0.87 9.04
CA THR A 9 30.15 -1.23 9.08
C THR A 9 29.82 -1.82 7.72
N THR A 10 30.09 -3.11 7.60
CA THR A 10 29.58 -3.92 6.50
C THR A 10 28.06 -3.84 6.52
N PHE A 11 27.49 -3.12 5.58
CA PHE A 11 26.09 -3.22 5.19
C PHE A 11 25.90 -4.60 4.56
N SER A 12 25.61 -5.61 5.37
CA SER A 12 25.46 -7.01 4.95
C SER A 12 24.08 -7.33 4.34
N ASP A 13 23.24 -6.31 4.14
CA ASP A 13 21.85 -6.49 3.72
C ASP A 13 21.59 -6.11 2.24
N GLU A 14 22.61 -5.72 1.46
CA GLU A 14 22.43 -5.29 0.06
C GLU A 14 22.55 -6.44 -0.98
N GLU A 15 23.09 -7.60 -0.61
CA GLU A 15 23.32 -8.69 -1.59
C GLU A 15 22.01 -9.32 -2.12
N ASP A 16 20.91 -9.24 -1.38
CA ASP A 16 19.62 -9.85 -1.78
C ASP A 16 18.58 -8.81 -2.25
N ALA A 17 18.93 -7.54 -2.36
CA ALA A 17 18.01 -6.50 -2.77
C ALA A 17 17.67 -6.62 -4.27
N LEU A 18 16.37 -6.65 -4.57
CA LEU A 18 15.85 -6.72 -5.93
C LEU A 18 15.94 -5.36 -6.63
N CYS A 19 16.13 -5.35 -7.94
CA CYS A 19 15.94 -4.14 -8.73
C CYS A 19 14.43 -3.78 -8.84
N LEU A 20 14.12 -2.52 -9.19
CA LEU A 20 12.73 -2.05 -9.26
C LEU A 20 11.86 -2.88 -10.21
N GLN A 21 12.43 -3.35 -11.32
CA GLN A 21 11.74 -4.17 -12.31
C GLN A 21 11.38 -5.55 -11.73
N ASP A 22 12.29 -6.13 -10.96
CA ASP A 22 12.09 -7.44 -10.35
C ASP A 22 11.08 -7.34 -9.20
N ILE A 23 11.14 -6.28 -8.38
CA ILE A 23 10.11 -5.99 -7.38
C ILE A 23 8.73 -5.90 -8.03
N TYR A 24 8.61 -5.12 -9.11
CA TYR A 24 7.33 -4.98 -9.82
C TYR A 24 6.81 -6.32 -10.31
N SER A 25 7.65 -7.08 -11.00
CA SER A 25 7.28 -8.37 -11.57
C SER A 25 6.89 -9.41 -10.52
N SER A 26 7.51 -9.37 -9.34
CA SER A 26 7.21 -10.31 -8.25
C SER A 26 5.90 -10.01 -7.51
N VAL A 27 5.43 -8.76 -7.54
CA VAL A 27 4.30 -8.33 -6.70
C VAL A 27 3.04 -7.98 -7.50
N ILE A 28 3.16 -7.63 -8.79
CA ILE A 28 2.03 -7.07 -9.56
C ILE A 28 0.82 -8.02 -9.62
N ASP A 29 1.01 -9.33 -9.64
CA ASP A 29 -0.06 -10.32 -9.68
C ASP A 29 -0.79 -10.47 -8.33
N SER A 30 -0.24 -9.92 -7.25
CA SER A 30 -0.91 -9.81 -5.95
C SER A 30 -1.62 -8.47 -5.71
N VAL A 31 -1.52 -7.53 -6.66
CA VAL A 31 -2.18 -6.22 -6.58
C VAL A 31 -3.46 -6.24 -7.41
N VAL A 32 -4.56 -5.76 -6.82
CA VAL A 32 -5.88 -5.76 -7.44
C VAL A 32 -6.51 -4.39 -7.42
N SER A 33 -7.31 -4.08 -8.44
CA SER A 33 -8.17 -2.90 -8.45
C SER A 33 -9.45 -3.18 -7.67
N ILE A 34 -9.90 -2.22 -6.86
CA ILE A 34 -11.17 -2.30 -6.15
C ILE A 34 -12.10 -1.21 -6.66
N SER A 35 -13.33 -1.59 -6.98
CA SER A 35 -14.42 -0.70 -7.33
C SER A 35 -15.57 -0.92 -6.38
N SER A 36 -16.01 0.14 -5.72
CA SER A 36 -17.09 0.13 -4.74
C SER A 36 -18.23 1.00 -5.24
N MET A 37 -19.36 0.35 -5.61
CA MET A 37 -20.56 1.05 -6.02
C MET A 37 -21.35 1.46 -4.77
N THR A 38 -21.63 2.75 -4.64
CA THR A 38 -22.42 3.33 -3.55
C THR A 38 -23.71 3.95 -4.11
N SER A 39 -24.62 4.38 -3.25
CA SER A 39 -25.83 5.13 -3.66
C SER A 39 -25.53 6.50 -4.30
N SER A 40 -24.34 7.05 -4.07
CA SER A 40 -23.92 8.36 -4.54
C SER A 40 -22.90 8.35 -5.69
N GLY A 41 -22.44 7.17 -6.11
CA GLY A 41 -21.47 6.99 -7.18
C GLY A 41 -20.52 5.82 -6.94
N THR A 42 -19.41 5.80 -7.66
CA THR A 42 -18.40 4.75 -7.56
C THR A 42 -17.15 5.31 -6.90
N SER A 43 -16.65 4.61 -5.88
CA SER A 43 -15.33 4.80 -5.29
C SER A 43 -14.37 3.76 -5.88
N SER A 44 -13.11 4.11 -6.04
CA SER A 44 -12.07 3.18 -6.49
C SER A 44 -10.83 3.24 -5.61
N GLY A 45 -10.12 2.15 -5.54
CA GLY A 45 -8.87 1.99 -4.80
C GLY A 45 -8.13 0.74 -5.24
N THR A 46 -7.14 0.40 -4.47
CA THR A 46 -6.28 -0.76 -4.67
C THR A 46 -6.46 -1.74 -3.52
N GLY A 47 -6.15 -3.00 -3.75
CA GLY A 47 -6.10 -4.04 -2.72
C GLY A 47 -4.92 -4.97 -2.93
N ILE A 48 -4.66 -5.80 -1.93
CA ILE A 48 -3.55 -6.75 -1.89
C ILE A 48 -4.11 -8.15 -1.61
N ILE A 49 -3.82 -9.11 -2.46
CA ILE A 49 -4.18 -10.51 -2.24
C ILE A 49 -3.33 -11.06 -1.11
N MET A 50 -3.97 -11.45 -0.01
CA MET A 50 -3.32 -11.99 1.19
C MET A 50 -3.13 -13.50 1.12
N SER A 51 -4.02 -14.19 0.39
CA SER A 51 -4.00 -15.65 0.32
C SER A 51 -4.49 -16.17 -1.02
N SER A 52 -4.00 -17.36 -1.40
CA SER A 52 -4.30 -17.98 -2.69
C SER A 52 -5.77 -18.41 -2.84
N ASP A 53 -6.55 -18.41 -1.77
CA ASP A 53 -7.98 -18.71 -1.77
C ASP A 53 -8.87 -17.46 -1.82
N GLY A 54 -8.29 -16.23 -1.95
CA GLY A 54 -9.04 -15.04 -2.32
C GLY A 54 -9.34 -14.05 -1.19
N TYR A 55 -8.58 -14.04 -0.10
CA TYR A 55 -8.63 -12.94 0.85
C TYR A 55 -7.84 -11.75 0.30
N VAL A 56 -8.46 -10.56 0.36
CA VAL A 56 -7.89 -9.28 -0.13
C VAL A 56 -7.97 -8.26 0.98
N ILE A 57 -6.87 -7.57 1.26
CA ILE A 57 -6.85 -6.42 2.19
C ILE A 57 -6.86 -5.12 1.42
N THR A 58 -7.54 -4.11 1.97
CA THR A 58 -7.62 -2.74 1.43
C THR A 58 -7.92 -1.75 2.56
N ASN A 59 -8.11 -0.46 2.23
CA ASN A 59 -8.57 0.51 3.21
C ASN A 59 -10.09 0.43 3.43
N HIS A 60 -10.52 0.71 4.67
CA HIS A 60 -11.93 0.82 5.02
C HIS A 60 -12.63 1.92 4.21
N HIS A 61 -12.01 3.09 4.04
CA HIS A 61 -12.63 4.19 3.31
C HIS A 61 -12.88 3.88 1.82
N VAL A 62 -12.15 2.95 1.20
CA VAL A 62 -12.36 2.52 -0.18
C VAL A 62 -13.71 1.83 -0.35
N ILE A 63 -14.17 1.10 0.69
CA ILE A 63 -15.38 0.28 0.63
C ILE A 63 -16.54 0.87 1.46
N THR A 64 -16.35 2.04 2.07
CA THR A 64 -17.37 2.66 2.93
C THR A 64 -18.64 2.96 2.15
N GLY A 65 -19.78 2.46 2.64
CA GLY A 65 -21.09 2.65 2.02
C GLY A 65 -21.30 1.89 0.72
N ALA A 66 -20.44 0.94 0.37
CA ALA A 66 -20.57 0.13 -0.83
C ALA A 66 -21.81 -0.77 -0.76
N LEU A 67 -22.58 -0.78 -1.84
CA LEU A 67 -23.68 -1.72 -2.09
C LEU A 67 -23.17 -2.96 -2.81
N VAL A 68 -22.20 -2.79 -3.69
CA VAL A 68 -21.50 -3.84 -4.42
C VAL A 68 -20.01 -3.50 -4.43
N ILE A 69 -19.17 -4.49 -4.20
CA ILE A 69 -17.71 -4.38 -4.27
C ILE A 69 -17.24 -5.34 -5.36
N SER A 70 -16.52 -4.82 -6.35
CA SER A 70 -15.85 -5.60 -7.40
C SER A 70 -14.34 -5.54 -7.22
N VAL A 71 -13.68 -6.67 -7.41
CA VAL A 71 -12.23 -6.82 -7.42
C VAL A 71 -11.79 -7.27 -8.80
N LEU A 72 -10.88 -6.52 -9.42
CA LEU A 72 -10.31 -6.83 -10.73
C LEU A 72 -8.83 -7.20 -10.55
N THR A 73 -8.49 -8.43 -10.92
CA THR A 73 -7.12 -8.96 -10.84
C THR A 73 -6.25 -8.50 -12.03
N ASN A 74 -4.94 -8.64 -11.91
CA ASN A 74 -3.99 -8.19 -12.93
C ASN A 74 -4.23 -8.87 -14.30
N ASP A 75 -4.69 -10.12 -14.32
CA ASP A 75 -5.06 -10.88 -15.53
C ASP A 75 -6.47 -10.55 -16.08
N ASN A 76 -7.10 -9.46 -15.60
CA ASN A 76 -8.41 -8.95 -16.00
C ASN A 76 -9.60 -9.86 -15.65
N GLN A 77 -9.49 -10.68 -14.63
CA GLN A 77 -10.66 -11.37 -14.07
C GLN A 77 -11.35 -10.46 -13.05
N GLU A 78 -12.68 -10.33 -13.16
CA GLU A 78 -13.50 -9.55 -12.24
C GLU A 78 -14.29 -10.47 -11.33
N PHE A 79 -14.28 -10.18 -10.03
CA PHE A 79 -14.99 -10.92 -9.00
C PHE A 79 -15.82 -9.98 -8.14
N GLU A 80 -17.03 -10.39 -7.80
CA GLU A 80 -17.75 -9.77 -6.70
C GLU A 80 -17.11 -10.17 -5.38
N ALA A 81 -16.94 -9.20 -4.48
CA ALA A 81 -16.28 -9.41 -3.20
C ALA A 81 -17.24 -9.27 -2.03
N ALA A 82 -17.17 -10.20 -1.11
CA ALA A 82 -17.86 -10.12 0.17
C ALA A 82 -16.96 -9.44 1.23
N LEU A 83 -17.55 -8.54 2.01
CA LEU A 83 -16.84 -7.97 3.17
C LEU A 83 -16.76 -9.02 4.28
N VAL A 84 -15.53 -9.36 4.69
CA VAL A 84 -15.26 -10.24 5.82
C VAL A 84 -15.26 -9.46 7.14
N GLY A 85 -14.62 -8.30 7.15
CA GLY A 85 -14.56 -7.40 8.29
C GLY A 85 -13.83 -6.12 7.95
N SER A 86 -14.07 -5.08 8.73
CA SER A 86 -13.36 -3.82 8.61
C SER A 86 -13.23 -3.12 9.95
N ASP A 87 -12.19 -2.33 10.08
CA ASP A 87 -11.96 -1.47 11.22
C ASP A 87 -11.75 -0.03 10.74
N GLU A 88 -12.66 0.82 11.16
CA GLU A 88 -12.61 2.24 10.81
C GLU A 88 -11.44 2.96 11.49
N MET A 89 -11.01 2.50 12.67
CA MET A 89 -9.94 3.15 13.43
C MET A 89 -8.59 2.99 12.75
N SER A 90 -8.28 1.80 12.27
CA SER A 90 -7.06 1.50 11.50
C SER A 90 -7.20 1.78 10.01
N ASP A 91 -8.40 2.14 9.54
CA ASP A 91 -8.73 2.31 8.11
C ASP A 91 -8.44 1.06 7.27
N LEU A 92 -8.69 -0.14 7.81
CA LEU A 92 -8.46 -1.41 7.13
C LEU A 92 -9.76 -2.17 6.87
N ALA A 93 -9.79 -2.93 5.79
CA ALA A 93 -10.87 -3.85 5.46
C ALA A 93 -10.33 -5.12 4.81
N VAL A 94 -10.96 -6.24 5.10
CA VAL A 94 -10.68 -7.55 4.48
C VAL A 94 -11.89 -7.98 3.67
N LEU A 95 -11.63 -8.31 2.43
CA LEU A 95 -12.60 -8.79 1.45
C LEU A 95 -12.33 -10.26 1.13
N LYS A 96 -13.35 -10.95 0.64
CA LYS A 96 -13.25 -12.33 0.12
C LYS A 96 -13.86 -12.40 -1.27
N ILE A 97 -13.06 -12.89 -2.21
CA ILE A 97 -13.50 -13.23 -3.58
C ILE A 97 -13.54 -14.75 -3.76
N ASP A 98 -14.43 -15.25 -4.59
CA ASP A 98 -14.51 -16.69 -4.93
C ASP A 98 -13.53 -17.02 -6.05
N ALA A 99 -12.24 -17.04 -5.69
CA ALA A 99 -11.13 -17.38 -6.57
C ALA A 99 -10.15 -18.30 -5.85
N ARG A 100 -9.37 -19.05 -6.62
CA ARG A 100 -8.35 -19.98 -6.11
C ARG A 100 -7.10 -19.93 -6.96
N GLY A 101 -5.96 -20.29 -6.36
CA GLY A 101 -4.68 -20.31 -7.06
C GLY A 101 -4.15 -18.91 -7.34
N LEU A 102 -4.62 -17.90 -6.60
CA LEU A 102 -4.14 -16.54 -6.72
C LEU A 102 -2.72 -16.41 -6.20
N HIS A 103 -1.98 -15.46 -6.78
CA HIS A 103 -0.66 -15.07 -6.28
C HIS A 103 -0.83 -14.18 -5.04
N ALA A 104 -0.52 -14.73 -3.87
CA ALA A 104 -0.56 -13.98 -2.61
C ALA A 104 0.72 -13.17 -2.42
N ALA A 105 0.60 -11.95 -1.91
CA ALA A 105 1.75 -11.12 -1.56
C ALA A 105 2.52 -11.73 -0.37
N GLU A 106 3.83 -11.55 -0.38
CA GLU A 106 4.66 -11.80 0.78
C GLU A 106 4.65 -10.57 1.71
N PHE A 107 4.43 -10.79 3.01
CA PHE A 107 4.42 -9.71 4.01
C PHE A 107 5.75 -9.69 4.77
N GLY A 108 6.35 -8.50 4.86
CA GLY A 108 7.57 -8.26 5.61
C GLY A 108 7.30 -7.79 7.03
N ASP A 109 8.37 -7.53 7.76
CA ASP A 109 8.35 -7.05 9.14
C ASP A 109 8.60 -5.54 9.19
N SER A 110 7.53 -4.74 9.33
CA SER A 110 7.61 -3.29 9.40
C SER A 110 8.35 -2.76 10.64
N SER A 111 8.53 -3.57 11.68
CA SER A 111 9.30 -3.17 12.87
C SER A 111 10.80 -3.03 12.62
N LYS A 112 11.29 -3.61 11.52
CA LYS A 112 12.70 -3.55 11.10
C LYS A 112 13.04 -2.38 10.18
N LEU A 113 12.04 -1.60 9.79
CA LEU A 113 12.23 -0.45 8.89
C LEU A 113 13.09 0.63 9.53
N ARG A 114 13.88 1.28 8.68
CA ARG A 114 14.71 2.43 9.03
C ARG A 114 14.38 3.60 8.11
N VAL A 115 14.52 4.81 8.63
CA VAL A 115 14.46 6.02 7.79
C VAL A 115 15.57 5.97 6.75
N GLY A 116 15.19 6.16 5.48
CA GLY A 116 16.10 6.05 4.34
C GLY A 116 15.98 4.72 3.57
N ASP A 117 15.33 3.70 4.11
CA ASP A 117 15.11 2.44 3.39
C ASP A 117 14.30 2.70 2.12
N SER A 118 14.75 2.12 0.99
CA SER A 118 14.08 2.23 -0.31
C SER A 118 12.74 1.49 -0.30
N VAL A 119 11.72 2.13 -0.86
CA VAL A 119 10.37 1.55 -0.96
C VAL A 119 9.73 1.82 -2.30
N VAL A 120 8.77 0.98 -2.64
CA VAL A 120 7.93 1.07 -3.83
C VAL A 120 6.47 1.07 -3.40
N ALA A 121 5.66 1.94 -3.99
CA ALA A 121 4.22 1.89 -3.89
C ALA A 121 3.62 1.48 -5.24
N ILE A 122 2.66 0.56 -5.23
CA ILE A 122 1.92 0.15 -6.43
C ILE A 122 0.44 0.39 -6.19
N GLY A 123 -0.27 0.85 -7.22
CA GLY A 123 -1.71 1.07 -7.14
C GLY A 123 -2.30 1.56 -8.45
N ASP A 124 -3.57 1.94 -8.39
CA ASP A 124 -4.40 2.30 -9.53
C ASP A 124 -4.83 3.78 -9.47
N PRO A 125 -3.89 4.74 -9.61
CA PRO A 125 -4.25 6.14 -9.60
C PRO A 125 -5.23 6.44 -10.73
N LEU A 126 -6.38 7.08 -10.39
CA LEU A 126 -7.46 7.38 -11.32
C LEU A 126 -8.19 6.14 -11.89
N GLY A 127 -8.10 4.99 -11.22
CA GLY A 127 -8.82 3.77 -11.57
C GLY A 127 -8.14 2.92 -12.65
N VAL A 128 -8.91 2.03 -13.28
CA VAL A 128 -8.43 0.96 -14.16
C VAL A 128 -7.54 1.41 -15.33
N GLN A 129 -7.65 2.69 -15.78
CA GLN A 129 -6.86 3.21 -16.91
C GLN A 129 -5.36 3.35 -16.59
N LEU A 130 -5.00 3.56 -15.32
CA LEU A 130 -3.62 3.70 -14.86
C LEU A 130 -3.25 2.58 -13.87
N ARG A 131 -3.90 1.42 -14.01
CA ARG A 131 -3.70 0.27 -13.15
C ARG A 131 -2.24 -0.18 -13.12
N GLY A 132 -1.80 -0.62 -11.94
CA GLY A 132 -0.43 -1.11 -11.75
C GLY A 132 0.63 -0.02 -11.83
N THR A 133 0.26 1.23 -11.62
CA THR A 133 1.26 2.31 -11.58
C THR A 133 2.17 2.13 -10.38
N MET A 134 3.47 2.09 -10.65
CA MET A 134 4.52 2.01 -9.63
C MET A 134 5.18 3.37 -9.42
N THR A 135 5.35 3.75 -8.17
CA THR A 135 6.18 4.87 -7.74
C THR A 135 7.20 4.41 -6.72
N ASN A 136 8.35 5.05 -6.66
CA ASN A 136 9.39 4.71 -5.70
C ASN A 136 9.77 5.91 -4.83
N GLY A 137 10.33 5.61 -3.68
CA GLY A 137 10.79 6.59 -2.71
C GLY A 137 11.57 5.92 -1.59
N ILE A 138 11.54 6.56 -0.43
CA ILE A 138 12.16 6.07 0.79
C ILE A 138 11.18 6.15 1.96
N ILE A 139 11.47 5.43 3.03
CA ILE A 139 10.88 5.69 4.34
C ILE A 139 11.38 7.04 4.85
N SER A 140 10.48 8.02 4.93
CA SER A 140 10.81 9.38 5.38
C SER A 140 10.73 9.52 6.90
N ALA A 141 9.84 8.77 7.55
CA ALA A 141 9.73 8.65 9.01
C ALA A 141 8.99 7.38 9.40
N ILE A 142 9.20 6.92 10.62
CA ILE A 142 8.49 5.80 11.25
C ILE A 142 7.83 6.28 12.54
N ASN A 143 6.80 5.56 12.98
CA ASN A 143 6.07 5.85 14.24
C ASN A 143 5.57 7.31 14.30
N ARG A 144 5.01 7.82 13.21
CA ARG A 144 4.38 9.13 13.17
C ARG A 144 2.95 9.02 13.71
N ASP A 145 2.71 9.60 14.87
CA ASP A 145 1.36 9.76 15.40
C ASP A 145 0.68 10.93 14.71
N LEU A 146 -0.33 10.63 13.91
CA LEU A 146 -1.14 11.62 13.22
C LEU A 146 -2.58 11.56 13.75
N THR A 147 -3.09 12.71 14.18
CA THR A 147 -4.47 12.84 14.64
C THR A 147 -5.32 13.46 13.54
N VAL A 148 -6.37 12.75 13.13
CA VAL A 148 -7.35 13.19 12.14
C VAL A 148 -8.75 13.08 12.74
N GLY A 149 -9.39 14.22 13.01
CA GLY A 149 -10.61 14.25 13.80
C GLY A 149 -10.35 13.71 15.22
N ASP A 150 -11.09 12.70 15.62
CA ASP A 150 -10.98 12.06 16.94
C ASP A 150 -10.05 10.83 16.95
N ARG A 151 -9.29 10.59 15.86
CA ARG A 151 -8.45 9.39 15.68
C ARG A 151 -6.98 9.75 15.67
N THR A 152 -6.18 8.97 16.39
CA THR A 152 -4.72 9.00 16.30
C THR A 152 -4.27 7.67 15.72
N MET A 153 -3.50 7.72 14.63
CA MET A 153 -2.90 6.57 13.98
C MET A 153 -1.38 6.72 14.00
N THR A 154 -0.69 5.64 14.31
CA THR A 154 0.77 5.57 14.21
C THR A 154 1.14 5.04 12.82
N LEU A 155 1.77 5.87 12.00
CA LEU A 155 1.96 5.62 10.57
C LEU A 155 3.44 5.62 10.17
N ILE A 156 3.71 4.93 9.05
CA ILE A 156 4.96 5.02 8.31
C ILE A 156 4.81 6.14 7.29
N GLN A 157 5.78 7.05 7.21
CA GLN A 157 5.80 8.12 6.22
C GLN A 157 6.75 7.78 5.08
N THR A 158 6.32 8.00 3.85
CA THR A 158 7.15 7.85 2.64
C THR A 158 7.05 9.09 1.75
N ASN A 159 8.05 9.32 0.91
CA ASN A 159 8.01 10.30 -0.16
C ASN A 159 7.71 9.67 -1.53
N ALA A 160 7.43 8.37 -1.61
CA ALA A 160 6.87 7.77 -2.80
C ALA A 160 5.56 8.48 -3.16
N ALA A 161 5.37 8.82 -4.43
CA ALA A 161 4.20 9.59 -4.86
C ALA A 161 2.93 8.75 -4.69
N LEU A 162 2.05 9.18 -3.80
CA LEU A 162 0.72 8.59 -3.58
C LEU A 162 -0.36 9.53 -4.10
N ASN A 163 -1.30 8.98 -4.85
CA ASN A 163 -2.46 9.68 -5.41
C ASN A 163 -3.75 8.93 -5.07
N ASN A 164 -4.89 9.59 -5.28
CA ASN A 164 -6.19 8.94 -5.18
C ASN A 164 -6.20 7.70 -6.09
N GLY A 165 -6.55 6.55 -5.51
CA GLY A 165 -6.50 5.24 -6.17
C GLY A 165 -5.36 4.33 -5.67
N ASN A 166 -4.26 4.88 -5.14
CA ASN A 166 -3.23 4.07 -4.48
C ASN A 166 -3.67 3.61 -3.07
N SER A 167 -4.74 4.19 -2.51
CA SER A 167 -5.31 3.78 -1.22
C SER A 167 -5.65 2.29 -1.22
N GLY A 168 -5.18 1.58 -0.20
CA GLY A 168 -5.33 0.13 -0.05
C GLY A 168 -4.27 -0.71 -0.76
N GLY A 169 -3.43 -0.09 -1.60
CA GLY A 169 -2.31 -0.75 -2.27
C GLY A 169 -1.09 -0.93 -1.37
N PRO A 170 -0.13 -1.78 -1.80
CA PRO A 170 1.06 -2.09 -1.01
C PRO A 170 2.10 -0.98 -1.00
N LEU A 171 2.74 -0.80 0.15
CA LEU A 171 4.09 -0.25 0.28
C LEU A 171 5.06 -1.42 0.43
N ILE A 172 6.09 -1.48 -0.40
CA ILE A 172 6.92 -2.67 -0.63
C ILE A 172 8.37 -2.32 -0.37
N ASN A 173 9.12 -3.19 0.33
CA ASN A 173 10.55 -3.04 0.55
C ASN A 173 11.39 -3.53 -0.66
N CYS A 174 12.72 -3.38 -0.57
CA CYS A 174 13.65 -3.83 -1.61
C CYS A 174 13.73 -5.35 -1.81
N TYR A 175 13.05 -6.14 -0.99
CA TYR A 175 12.96 -7.60 -1.11
C TYR A 175 11.64 -8.07 -1.74
N GLY A 176 10.77 -7.15 -2.20
CA GLY A 176 9.46 -7.48 -2.75
C GLY A 176 8.39 -7.79 -1.70
N GLN A 177 8.63 -7.46 -0.42
CA GLN A 177 7.71 -7.75 0.66
C GLN A 177 6.87 -6.53 1.01
N VAL A 178 5.57 -6.74 1.24
CA VAL A 178 4.64 -5.71 1.70
C VAL A 178 4.92 -5.36 3.16
N ILE A 179 5.25 -4.10 3.41
CA ILE A 179 5.59 -3.57 4.74
C ILE A 179 4.58 -2.53 5.23
N GLY A 180 3.59 -2.18 4.41
CA GLY A 180 2.54 -1.24 4.76
C GLY A 180 1.44 -1.22 3.72
N ILE A 181 0.34 -0.58 4.07
CA ILE A 181 -0.82 -0.36 3.21
C ILE A 181 -0.97 1.15 3.03
N ASN A 182 -0.91 1.61 1.78
CA ASN A 182 -0.96 3.03 1.48
C ASN A 182 -2.33 3.61 1.82
N THR A 183 -2.36 4.77 2.50
CA THR A 183 -3.57 5.55 2.70
C THR A 183 -3.36 7.00 2.29
N VAL A 184 -4.16 7.48 1.33
CA VAL A 184 -4.07 8.85 0.79
C VAL A 184 -5.00 9.80 1.54
N LYS A 185 -5.98 9.28 2.30
CA LYS A 185 -6.95 10.08 3.05
C LYS A 185 -6.28 11.03 4.04
N MET A 186 -5.15 10.63 4.62
CA MET A 186 -4.41 11.44 5.59
C MET A 186 -3.73 12.66 4.96
N SER A 187 -3.18 12.53 3.74
CA SER A 187 -2.52 13.64 3.05
C SER A 187 -3.50 14.77 2.70
N SER A 188 -4.76 14.45 2.37
CA SER A 188 -5.78 15.45 2.01
C SER A 188 -6.23 16.30 3.22
N TYR A 189 -6.17 15.81 4.44
CA TYR A 189 -6.49 16.58 5.65
C TYR A 189 -5.43 17.64 5.97
N TYR A 190 -4.16 17.35 5.67
CA TYR A 190 -3.05 18.30 5.92
C TYR A 190 -2.83 19.26 4.74
N SER A 191 -3.33 18.93 3.54
CA SER A 191 -3.14 19.74 2.32
C SER A 191 -4.19 20.83 2.11
N ALA A 192 -5.17 21.01 3.00
CA ALA A 192 -6.24 22.01 2.81
C ALA A 192 -5.74 23.47 2.76
N SER A 193 -4.47 23.74 3.05
CA SER A 193 -3.88 25.09 3.05
C SER A 193 -2.47 25.18 2.44
N ALA A 194 -1.88 24.09 1.94
CA ALA A 194 -0.59 24.09 1.26
C ALA A 194 -0.51 22.94 0.25
N THR A 195 0.10 23.16 -0.90
CA THR A 195 0.50 22.07 -1.81
C THR A 195 1.64 21.32 -1.11
N VAL A 196 1.35 20.18 -0.46
CA VAL A 196 2.35 19.34 0.17
C VAL A 196 2.68 18.22 -0.81
N GLU A 197 3.83 18.30 -1.46
CA GLU A 197 4.37 17.24 -2.30
C GLU A 197 5.26 16.32 -1.44
N GLY A 198 5.26 14.99 -1.74
CA GLY A 198 6.15 14.04 -1.10
C GLY A 198 5.75 13.59 0.31
N LEU A 199 4.47 13.67 0.66
CA LEU A 199 3.91 13.06 1.87
C LEU A 199 2.95 11.94 1.48
N GLY A 200 3.34 10.70 1.77
CA GLY A 200 2.51 9.50 1.69
C GLY A 200 2.49 8.78 3.05
N PHE A 201 1.42 8.09 3.33
CA PHE A 201 1.26 7.31 4.57
C PHE A 201 0.64 5.95 4.28
#